data_9007749aae66d807f3d1b11a3aec216a
#
_entry.id   9007749aae66d807f3d1b11a3aec216a
#
_cell.length_a   1.000
_cell.length_b   1.000
_cell.length_c   1.000
_cell.angle_alpha   90.00
_cell.angle_beta   90.00
_cell.angle_gamma   90.00
#
_symmetry.space_group_name_H-M   'P 1'
#
loop_
_entity.id
_entity.type
_entity.pdbx_description
1 polymer ?
#
loop_
_entity_poly.entity_id
_entity_poly.type
_entity_poly.pdbx_seq_one_letter_code
_entity_poly.pdbx_strand_id
1 'polypeptide(L)'
;MVTDLIRNNKAYQYALWCVDDNNDKVGKYVKKQCQEFIDSVENKDSKYYINEKELKAIEGFLKLINIMPRKNAYDNLVGFQWFFIVNSLCLRRKENKKRRYELSILLIARKNGKTLLTALILMLLMVLSDPYAECYSVAPDRELSGQVYKEFQKLIANSPIMGKYFKILRSEIRCKANNCVYKPLACSDNRLDGRLATVWVGDEVGALKNSYPLEAMQSSQITLEEKFGIIISTAYESLENPMVDNVNYAKKVLDGTIEDDTTFALIYEPDDYAEWMTDKALLQANPLAIEVEAVFKNIAGKRKKAIEMEGSLTNFKTKHMNIFLDGDELEVYIPLDVIRKGKIEPNSYDWTGKEVYVGVDLSQSNDNTAIAMVTYDTAMEKYIVKSWVFYPSNKEDEKTLREKVPYERYSRLGLCYPCGGNIIDYKFVEDFVLNLEEKFKVKIVSITYDKYNAISSVQKWEDAGYMMIEQKQHSQYLHLGTKKFREVAFEERVLYEDNILFEINLQNAMLDKDTNLNLYINKKKSMGKIDIIDAIINAFCTIEIDSVEARSVYEDRGFIFF
;
A
#
# COMPACT_ATOMS: atom_id res chain seq x y z
N MET A 1 -30.58 0.95 8.34
CA MET A 1 -31.18 0.08 7.30
C MET A 1 -30.88 0.67 5.95
N VAL A 2 -30.41 -0.10 5.02
CA VAL A 2 -30.17 0.32 3.63
C VAL A 2 -31.52 0.57 2.97
N THR A 3 -31.72 1.77 2.45
CA THR A 3 -32.97 2.15 1.77
C THR A 3 -33.02 1.57 0.35
N ASP A 4 -34.19 1.53 -0.26
CA ASP A 4 -34.36 1.07 -1.64
C ASP A 4 -33.58 1.92 -2.64
N LEU A 5 -33.40 3.21 -2.37
CA LEU A 5 -32.58 4.09 -3.19
C LEU A 5 -31.13 3.60 -3.23
N ILE A 6 -30.56 3.27 -2.08
CA ILE A 6 -29.18 2.80 -1.98
C ILE A 6 -29.06 1.39 -2.60
N ARG A 7 -29.99 0.50 -2.29
CA ARG A 7 -29.99 -0.88 -2.81
C ARG A 7 -30.04 -0.95 -4.34
N ASN A 8 -30.81 -0.07 -4.96
CA ASN A 8 -30.96 -0.01 -6.42
C ASN A 8 -29.86 0.82 -7.12
N ASN A 9 -28.97 1.47 -6.36
CA ASN A 9 -27.90 2.25 -6.95
C ASN A 9 -26.79 1.36 -7.51
N LYS A 10 -26.28 1.69 -8.71
CA LYS A 10 -25.23 0.92 -9.39
C LYS A 10 -23.95 0.78 -8.58
N ALA A 11 -23.61 1.76 -7.73
CA ALA A 11 -22.43 1.68 -6.85
C ALA A 11 -22.56 0.58 -5.80
N TYR A 12 -23.72 0.48 -5.15
CA TYR A 12 -23.96 -0.56 -4.16
C TYR A 12 -24.03 -1.95 -4.81
N GLN A 13 -24.69 -2.06 -5.96
CA GLN A 13 -24.73 -3.30 -6.73
C GLN A 13 -23.33 -3.75 -7.20
N TYR A 14 -22.50 -2.79 -7.62
CA TYR A 14 -21.10 -3.07 -7.95
C TYR A 14 -20.32 -3.59 -6.75
N ALA A 15 -20.48 -2.98 -5.57
CA ALA A 15 -19.80 -3.43 -4.36
C ALA A 15 -20.19 -4.87 -3.99
N LEU A 16 -21.49 -5.20 -4.00
CA LEU A 16 -21.97 -6.57 -3.76
C LEU A 16 -21.40 -7.57 -4.77
N TRP A 17 -21.36 -7.18 -6.05
CA TRP A 17 -20.80 -8.04 -7.09
C TRP A 17 -19.28 -8.25 -6.90
N CYS A 18 -18.54 -7.22 -6.46
CA CYS A 18 -17.10 -7.32 -6.22
C CYS A 18 -16.75 -8.30 -5.10
N VAL A 19 -17.52 -8.32 -4.01
CA VAL A 19 -17.21 -9.13 -2.81
C VAL A 19 -17.65 -10.58 -2.92
N ASP A 20 -18.31 -10.98 -4.00
CA ASP A 20 -18.66 -12.39 -4.24
C ASP A 20 -17.35 -13.23 -4.26
N ASP A 21 -17.32 -14.28 -3.42
CA ASP A 21 -16.15 -15.15 -3.26
C ASP A 21 -15.75 -15.83 -4.58
N ASN A 22 -16.72 -16.14 -5.45
CA ASN A 22 -16.49 -16.78 -6.73
C ASN A 22 -16.02 -15.79 -7.83
N ASN A 23 -15.95 -14.49 -7.51
CA ASN A 23 -15.56 -13.48 -8.47
C ASN A 23 -14.05 -13.29 -8.51
N ASP A 24 -13.37 -14.02 -9.38
CA ASP A 24 -11.93 -13.94 -9.61
C ASP A 24 -11.49 -12.79 -10.53
N LYS A 25 -12.46 -12.06 -11.13
CA LYS A 25 -12.21 -10.90 -12.03
C LYS A 25 -11.88 -9.61 -11.28
N VAL A 26 -12.02 -9.61 -9.96
CA VAL A 26 -11.80 -8.46 -9.09
C VAL A 26 -10.62 -8.72 -8.17
N GLY A 27 -9.64 -7.81 -8.19
CA GLY A 27 -8.46 -7.89 -7.34
C GLY A 27 -8.76 -7.67 -5.85
N LYS A 28 -7.94 -8.24 -4.98
CA LYS A 28 -8.12 -8.27 -3.51
C LYS A 28 -8.33 -6.90 -2.87
N TYR A 29 -7.61 -5.88 -3.32
CA TYR A 29 -7.73 -4.53 -2.74
C TYR A 29 -9.04 -3.84 -3.12
N VAL A 30 -9.56 -4.09 -4.33
CA VAL A 30 -10.90 -3.63 -4.72
C VAL A 30 -11.96 -4.34 -3.89
N LYS A 31 -11.85 -5.67 -3.69
CA LYS A 31 -12.76 -6.43 -2.80
C LYS A 31 -12.77 -5.87 -1.38
N LYS A 32 -11.59 -5.60 -0.78
CA LYS A 32 -11.48 -5.02 0.56
C LYS A 32 -12.16 -3.66 0.66
N GLN A 33 -11.94 -2.78 -0.31
CA GLN A 33 -12.59 -1.47 -0.31
C GLN A 33 -14.11 -1.56 -0.51
N CYS A 34 -14.58 -2.50 -1.31
CA CYS A 34 -16.01 -2.75 -1.50
C CYS A 34 -16.65 -3.32 -0.23
N GLN A 35 -15.97 -4.23 0.46
CA GLN A 35 -16.44 -4.79 1.75
C GLN A 35 -16.54 -3.68 2.82
N GLU A 36 -15.51 -2.84 2.94
CA GLU A 36 -15.52 -1.70 3.86
C GLU A 36 -16.70 -0.74 3.60
N PHE A 37 -17.02 -0.50 2.33
CA PHE A 37 -18.19 0.30 1.95
C PHE A 37 -19.49 -0.36 2.38
N ILE A 38 -19.66 -1.66 2.11
CA ILE A 38 -20.85 -2.43 2.53
C ILE A 38 -21.00 -2.37 4.04
N ASP A 39 -19.95 -2.64 4.79
CA ASP A 39 -19.95 -2.59 6.26
C ASP A 39 -20.32 -1.19 6.78
N SER A 40 -19.82 -0.15 6.11
CA SER A 40 -20.14 1.24 6.45
C SER A 40 -21.62 1.58 6.26
N VAL A 41 -22.28 0.95 5.30
CA VAL A 41 -23.67 1.26 4.91
C VAL A 41 -24.67 0.35 5.62
N GLU A 42 -24.33 -0.94 5.80
CA GLU A 42 -25.26 -1.94 6.39
C GLU A 42 -25.21 -2.00 7.90
N ASN A 43 -24.04 -1.78 8.50
CA ASN A 43 -23.89 -1.84 9.94
C ASN A 43 -24.61 -0.66 10.60
N LYS A 44 -25.56 -0.96 11.49
CA LYS A 44 -26.33 0.04 12.24
C LYS A 44 -25.45 0.92 13.13
N ASP A 45 -24.37 0.34 13.67
CA ASP A 45 -23.44 1.01 14.56
C ASP A 45 -22.31 1.73 13.82
N SER A 46 -22.33 1.68 12.48
CA SER A 46 -21.35 2.40 11.65
C SER A 46 -21.33 3.89 11.97
N LYS A 47 -20.14 4.48 12.00
CA LYS A 47 -19.94 5.94 12.13
C LYS A 47 -20.34 6.72 10.86
N TYR A 48 -20.68 6.02 9.77
CA TYR A 48 -20.91 6.56 8.44
C TYR A 48 -22.32 6.32 7.95
N TYR A 49 -22.71 7.07 6.93
CA TYR A 49 -23.97 6.90 6.21
C TYR A 49 -23.88 7.48 4.81
N ILE A 50 -24.69 7.01 3.87
CA ILE A 50 -24.85 7.65 2.56
C ILE A 50 -25.82 8.82 2.66
N ASN A 51 -25.38 10.00 2.20
CA ASN A 51 -26.25 11.15 2.08
C ASN A 51 -27.16 11.01 0.85
N GLU A 52 -28.38 10.56 1.08
CA GLU A 52 -29.36 10.33 0.01
C GLU A 52 -29.76 11.59 -0.76
N LYS A 53 -29.69 12.76 -0.14
CA LYS A 53 -29.98 14.03 -0.85
C LYS A 53 -28.91 14.31 -1.89
N GLU A 54 -27.63 14.12 -1.54
CA GLU A 54 -26.52 14.26 -2.47
C GLU A 54 -26.58 13.17 -3.53
N LEU A 55 -26.86 11.93 -3.17
CA LEU A 55 -27.01 10.82 -4.13
C LEU A 55 -28.07 11.16 -5.18
N LYS A 56 -29.25 11.61 -4.76
CA LYS A 56 -30.33 12.04 -5.68
C LYS A 56 -29.90 13.23 -6.56
N ALA A 57 -29.18 14.20 -6.00
CA ALA A 57 -28.68 15.34 -6.74
C ALA A 57 -27.67 14.90 -7.82
N ILE A 58 -26.73 14.02 -7.47
CA ILE A 58 -25.74 13.44 -8.38
C ILE A 58 -26.44 12.63 -9.49
N GLU A 59 -27.37 11.75 -9.15
CA GLU A 59 -28.15 11.00 -10.14
C GLU A 59 -28.91 11.91 -11.11
N GLY A 60 -29.57 12.95 -10.57
CA GLY A 60 -30.25 13.96 -11.37
C GLY A 60 -29.32 14.70 -12.32
N PHE A 61 -28.15 15.08 -11.82
CA PHE A 61 -27.15 15.78 -12.63
C PHE A 61 -26.54 14.88 -13.72
N LEU A 62 -26.22 13.63 -13.41
CA LEU A 62 -25.68 12.66 -14.38
C LEU A 62 -26.68 12.33 -15.52
N LYS A 63 -27.99 12.45 -15.27
CA LYS A 63 -29.03 12.34 -16.31
C LYS A 63 -29.01 13.52 -17.29
N LEU A 64 -28.50 14.67 -16.87
CA LEU A 64 -28.42 15.88 -17.70
C LEU A 64 -27.11 15.98 -18.50
N ILE A 65 -26.06 15.25 -18.08
CA ILE A 65 -24.76 15.27 -18.76
C ILE A 65 -24.70 14.14 -19.78
N ASN A 66 -24.33 14.46 -21.02
CA ASN A 66 -24.06 13.49 -22.06
C ASN A 66 -22.54 13.26 -22.19
N ILE A 67 -22.11 12.01 -22.01
CA ILE A 67 -20.71 11.60 -22.23
C ILE A 67 -20.38 11.47 -23.73
N MET A 68 -21.40 11.17 -24.53
CA MET A 68 -21.39 11.20 -26.01
C MET A 68 -22.73 11.79 -26.50
N PRO A 69 -22.83 12.20 -27.74
CA PRO A 69 -24.12 12.68 -28.29
C PRO A 69 -25.26 11.71 -28.00
N ARG A 70 -26.27 12.17 -27.28
CA ARG A 70 -27.47 11.41 -26.87
C ARG A 70 -27.24 10.24 -25.92
N LYS A 71 -26.06 10.15 -25.27
CA LYS A 71 -25.76 9.15 -24.25
C LYS A 71 -25.47 9.85 -22.91
N ASN A 72 -26.47 9.87 -22.03
CA ASN A 72 -26.28 10.49 -20.71
C ASN A 72 -25.32 9.67 -19.83
N ALA A 73 -24.71 10.33 -18.84
CA ALA A 73 -23.76 9.69 -17.93
C ALA A 73 -24.46 8.67 -17.03
N TYR A 74 -25.68 8.94 -16.55
CA TYR A 74 -26.42 8.07 -15.64
C TYR A 74 -26.56 6.64 -16.18
N ASP A 75 -26.96 6.49 -17.44
CA ASP A 75 -27.19 5.17 -18.03
C ASP A 75 -25.92 4.50 -18.53
N ASN A 76 -24.89 5.29 -18.92
CA ASN A 76 -23.72 4.79 -19.63
C ASN A 76 -22.44 4.72 -18.79
N LEU A 77 -22.42 5.21 -17.55
CA LEU A 77 -21.35 4.92 -16.61
C LEU A 77 -21.44 3.46 -16.14
N VAL A 78 -20.27 2.82 -16.07
CA VAL A 78 -20.11 1.43 -15.62
C VAL A 78 -19.98 1.36 -14.10
N GLY A 79 -20.11 0.16 -13.53
CA GLY A 79 -20.22 -0.06 -12.07
C GLY A 79 -19.10 0.58 -11.25
N PHE A 80 -17.83 0.41 -11.65
CA PHE A 80 -16.70 0.98 -10.89
C PHE A 80 -16.68 2.53 -10.88
N GLN A 81 -17.15 3.17 -11.96
CA GLN A 81 -17.23 4.63 -12.03
C GLN A 81 -18.32 5.16 -11.10
N TRP A 82 -19.45 4.49 -11.05
CA TRP A 82 -20.50 4.77 -10.07
C TRP A 82 -20.00 4.59 -8.63
N PHE A 83 -19.30 3.49 -8.37
CA PHE A 83 -18.75 3.21 -7.05
C PHE A 83 -17.74 4.28 -6.61
N PHE A 84 -16.84 4.70 -7.51
CA PHE A 84 -15.89 5.76 -7.22
C PHE A 84 -16.60 7.09 -6.89
N ILE A 85 -17.60 7.49 -7.70
CA ILE A 85 -18.36 8.74 -7.48
C ILE A 85 -19.11 8.69 -6.14
N VAL A 86 -19.90 7.64 -5.89
CA VAL A 86 -20.77 7.55 -4.71
C VAL A 86 -19.95 7.44 -3.43
N ASN A 87 -18.92 6.60 -3.43
CA ASN A 87 -18.07 6.40 -2.26
C ASN A 87 -17.29 7.68 -1.91
N SER A 88 -16.69 8.32 -2.91
CA SER A 88 -15.94 9.57 -2.71
C SER A 88 -16.83 10.76 -2.27
N LEU A 89 -18.05 10.86 -2.79
CA LEU A 89 -18.84 12.08 -2.63
C LEU A 89 -20.00 11.96 -1.65
N CYS A 90 -20.66 10.79 -1.55
CA CYS A 90 -21.90 10.62 -0.79
C CYS A 90 -21.73 10.01 0.60
N LEU A 91 -20.59 9.38 0.88
CA LEU A 91 -20.34 8.76 2.19
C LEU A 91 -19.95 9.82 3.21
N ARG A 92 -20.76 9.95 4.29
CA ARG A 92 -20.64 11.02 5.28
C ARG A 92 -20.44 10.46 6.69
N ARG A 93 -19.77 11.21 7.55
CA ARG A 93 -19.66 10.96 8.99
C ARG A 93 -20.96 11.33 9.69
N LYS A 94 -21.49 10.49 10.57
CA LYS A 94 -22.70 10.78 11.35
C LYS A 94 -22.50 11.93 12.34
N GLU A 95 -21.29 12.06 12.88
CA GLU A 95 -20.89 13.03 13.89
C GLU A 95 -21.05 14.48 13.40
N ASN A 96 -20.42 14.82 12.29
CA ASN A 96 -20.28 16.20 11.81
C ASN A 96 -20.89 16.45 10.42
N LYS A 97 -21.46 15.41 9.78
CA LYS A 97 -22.04 15.43 8.42
C LYS A 97 -21.04 15.72 7.30
N LYS A 98 -19.73 15.82 7.59
CA LYS A 98 -18.68 16.02 6.59
C LYS A 98 -18.44 14.74 5.80
N ARG A 99 -17.80 14.86 4.63
CA ARG A 99 -17.37 13.68 3.86
C ARG A 99 -16.49 12.79 4.71
N ARG A 100 -16.64 11.50 4.52
CA ARG A 100 -15.75 10.54 5.15
C ARG A 100 -14.33 10.70 4.63
N TYR A 101 -14.18 10.71 3.32
CA TYR A 101 -12.88 10.69 2.66
C TYR A 101 -12.41 12.10 2.28
N GLU A 102 -11.18 12.42 2.70
CA GLU A 102 -10.46 13.63 2.32
C GLU A 102 -9.57 13.39 1.10
N LEU A 103 -9.13 12.13 0.88
CA LEU A 103 -8.33 11.71 -0.25
C LEU A 103 -8.92 10.47 -0.92
N SER A 104 -9.02 10.51 -2.26
CA SER A 104 -9.43 9.38 -3.08
C SER A 104 -8.31 9.00 -4.05
N ILE A 105 -7.87 7.74 -4.03
CA ILE A 105 -6.78 7.22 -4.86
C ILE A 105 -7.35 6.26 -5.89
N LEU A 106 -7.00 6.44 -7.16
CA LEU A 106 -7.39 5.56 -8.25
C LEU A 106 -6.17 5.12 -9.07
N LEU A 107 -5.73 3.89 -8.85
CA LEU A 107 -4.79 3.20 -9.74
C LEU A 107 -5.61 2.41 -10.76
N ILE A 108 -5.54 2.79 -12.03
CA ILE A 108 -6.33 2.15 -13.08
C ILE A 108 -5.59 2.17 -14.41
N ALA A 109 -5.63 1.06 -15.16
CA ALA A 109 -4.95 0.91 -16.43
C ALA A 109 -5.43 1.90 -17.49
N ARG A 110 -4.60 2.15 -18.51
CA ARG A 110 -4.95 3.02 -19.65
C ARG A 110 -6.22 2.57 -20.34
N LYS A 111 -7.02 3.54 -20.84
CA LYS A 111 -8.26 3.34 -21.61
C LYS A 111 -9.44 2.80 -20.80
N ASN A 112 -9.39 2.87 -19.46
CA ASN A 112 -10.52 2.60 -18.59
C ASN A 112 -11.37 3.85 -18.26
N GLY A 113 -11.23 4.95 -18.99
CA GLY A 113 -12.10 6.13 -18.85
C GLY A 113 -11.76 7.07 -17.69
N LYS A 114 -10.52 7.05 -17.16
CA LYS A 114 -10.11 7.90 -16.02
C LYS A 114 -10.30 9.40 -16.28
N THR A 115 -9.92 9.91 -17.44
CA THR A 115 -10.04 11.34 -17.79
C THR A 115 -11.51 11.79 -17.83
N LEU A 116 -12.40 10.96 -18.38
CA LEU A 116 -13.85 11.19 -18.36
C LEU A 116 -14.37 11.25 -16.92
N LEU A 117 -13.99 10.28 -16.08
CA LEU A 117 -14.39 10.21 -14.67
C LEU A 117 -13.94 11.46 -13.91
N THR A 118 -12.69 11.87 -14.10
CA THR A 118 -12.13 13.08 -13.50
C THR A 118 -12.91 14.34 -13.90
N ALA A 119 -13.18 14.50 -15.19
CA ALA A 119 -13.92 15.66 -15.70
C ALA A 119 -15.37 15.69 -15.17
N LEU A 120 -16.04 14.53 -15.08
CA LEU A 120 -17.37 14.40 -14.47
C LEU A 120 -17.39 14.79 -13.00
N ILE A 121 -16.43 14.29 -12.20
CA ILE A 121 -16.33 14.60 -10.77
C ILE A 121 -16.08 16.09 -10.57
N LEU A 122 -15.16 16.69 -11.32
CA LEU A 122 -14.92 18.13 -11.26
C LEU A 122 -16.18 18.93 -11.61
N MET A 123 -16.92 18.51 -12.64
CA MET A 123 -18.18 19.16 -13.03
C MET A 123 -19.25 19.05 -11.93
N LEU A 124 -19.40 17.87 -11.33
CA LEU A 124 -20.30 17.64 -10.20
C LEU A 124 -19.92 18.52 -9.00
N LEU A 125 -18.65 18.54 -8.63
CA LEU A 125 -18.15 19.29 -7.48
C LEU A 125 -18.28 20.81 -7.69
N MET A 126 -18.02 21.30 -8.90
CA MET A 126 -18.25 22.75 -9.21
C MET A 126 -19.70 23.16 -9.02
N VAL A 127 -20.67 22.27 -9.25
CA VAL A 127 -22.10 22.58 -9.07
C VAL A 127 -22.53 22.41 -7.62
N LEU A 128 -21.96 21.45 -6.91
CA LEU A 128 -22.34 21.10 -5.54
C LEU A 128 -21.56 21.88 -4.46
N SER A 129 -20.45 22.52 -4.82
CA SER A 129 -19.63 23.31 -3.89
C SER A 129 -20.24 24.66 -3.56
N ASP A 130 -19.80 25.23 -2.46
CA ASP A 130 -20.12 26.60 -2.05
C ASP A 130 -19.69 27.62 -3.13
N PRO A 131 -20.32 28.78 -3.18
CA PRO A 131 -19.93 29.83 -4.11
C PRO A 131 -18.45 30.20 -4.01
N TYR A 132 -17.86 30.48 -5.19
CA TYR A 132 -16.45 30.87 -5.36
C TYR A 132 -15.42 29.77 -5.07
N ALA A 133 -15.82 28.51 -4.99
CA ALA A 133 -14.89 27.39 -4.83
C ALA A 133 -13.90 27.32 -6.02
N GLU A 134 -12.63 27.08 -5.70
CA GLU A 134 -11.58 26.88 -6.68
C GLU A 134 -11.22 25.39 -6.81
N CYS A 135 -11.40 24.87 -8.02
CA CYS A 135 -11.06 23.49 -8.38
C CYS A 135 -9.82 23.47 -9.27
N TYR A 136 -8.91 22.54 -9.01
CA TYR A 136 -7.67 22.42 -9.79
C TYR A 136 -7.45 20.98 -10.27
N SER A 137 -6.89 20.81 -11.47
CA SER A 137 -6.19 19.58 -11.84
C SER A 137 -4.71 19.89 -11.99
N VAL A 138 -3.87 19.02 -11.43
CA VAL A 138 -2.42 19.12 -11.46
C VAL A 138 -1.87 17.92 -12.20
N ALA A 139 -1.01 18.14 -13.21
CA ALA A 139 -0.39 17.08 -13.99
C ALA A 139 1.08 17.42 -14.28
N PRO A 140 1.93 16.43 -14.65
CA PRO A 140 3.37 16.64 -14.87
C PRO A 140 3.71 17.79 -15.82
N ASP A 141 2.96 17.93 -16.87
CA ASP A 141 3.17 18.97 -17.88
C ASP A 141 1.85 19.63 -18.33
N ARG A 142 2.00 20.66 -19.16
CA ARG A 142 0.88 21.46 -19.67
C ARG A 142 -0.03 20.70 -20.63
N GLU A 143 0.50 19.73 -21.35
CA GLU A 143 -0.28 18.95 -22.32
C GLU A 143 -1.18 17.96 -21.57
N LEU A 144 -0.63 17.25 -20.58
CA LEU A 144 -1.37 16.33 -19.72
C LEU A 144 -2.43 17.08 -18.89
N SER A 145 -2.09 18.21 -18.26
CA SER A 145 -3.05 19.00 -17.51
C SER A 145 -4.22 19.50 -18.38
N GLY A 146 -3.95 19.74 -19.65
CA GLY A 146 -4.97 20.14 -20.63
C GLY A 146 -5.93 19.03 -21.06
N GLN A 147 -5.65 17.75 -20.77
CA GLN A 147 -6.52 16.64 -21.17
C GLN A 147 -7.84 16.62 -20.41
N VAL A 148 -7.81 16.80 -19.10
CA VAL A 148 -9.02 16.90 -18.27
C VAL A 148 -9.86 18.12 -18.67
N TYR A 149 -9.20 19.24 -18.95
CA TYR A 149 -9.86 20.46 -19.42
C TYR A 149 -10.58 20.24 -20.77
N LYS A 150 -9.93 19.60 -21.74
CA LYS A 150 -10.54 19.26 -23.04
C LYS A 150 -11.73 18.30 -22.88
N GLU A 151 -11.61 17.32 -21.98
CA GLU A 151 -12.71 16.39 -21.72
C GLU A 151 -13.91 17.07 -21.07
N PHE A 152 -13.66 17.98 -20.13
CA PHE A 152 -14.70 18.83 -19.55
C PHE A 152 -15.41 19.67 -20.63
N GLN A 153 -14.65 20.27 -21.57
CA GLN A 153 -15.24 21.01 -22.71
C GLN A 153 -16.14 20.12 -23.59
N LYS A 154 -15.73 18.85 -23.85
CA LYS A 154 -16.55 17.90 -24.61
C LYS A 154 -17.85 17.55 -23.89
N LEU A 155 -17.80 17.35 -22.56
CA LEU A 155 -19.01 17.11 -21.76
C LEU A 155 -19.99 18.27 -21.86
N ILE A 156 -19.51 19.53 -21.80
CA ILE A 156 -20.36 20.72 -21.99
C ILE A 156 -20.93 20.73 -23.42
N ALA A 157 -20.10 20.48 -24.45
CA ALA A 157 -20.53 20.51 -25.84
C ALA A 157 -21.57 19.42 -26.16
N ASN A 158 -21.42 18.23 -25.60
CA ASN A 158 -22.36 17.12 -25.77
C ASN A 158 -23.67 17.32 -24.98
N SER A 159 -23.69 18.24 -24.00
CA SER A 159 -24.79 18.46 -23.05
C SER A 159 -25.37 19.87 -23.22
N PRO A 160 -26.35 20.08 -24.12
CA PRO A 160 -26.84 21.43 -24.47
C PRO A 160 -27.28 22.28 -23.28
N ILE A 161 -27.80 21.63 -22.22
CA ILE A 161 -28.24 22.32 -21.01
C ILE A 161 -27.04 22.86 -20.22
N MET A 162 -25.88 22.17 -20.25
CA MET A 162 -24.68 22.55 -19.50
C MET A 162 -24.03 23.82 -20.05
N GLY A 163 -24.15 24.13 -21.33
CA GLY A 163 -23.69 25.38 -21.92
C GLY A 163 -24.34 26.64 -21.32
N LYS A 164 -25.53 26.51 -20.70
CA LYS A 164 -26.20 27.60 -19.97
C LYS A 164 -25.53 27.86 -18.61
N TYR A 165 -25.01 26.82 -17.98
CA TYR A 165 -24.44 26.88 -16.62
C TYR A 165 -22.94 27.08 -16.59
N PHE A 166 -22.21 26.71 -17.65
CA PHE A 166 -20.76 26.85 -17.70
C PHE A 166 -20.32 27.87 -18.74
N LYS A 167 -19.24 28.59 -18.42
CA LYS A 167 -18.54 29.49 -19.34
C LYS A 167 -17.11 28.98 -19.51
N ILE A 168 -16.77 28.61 -20.76
CA ILE A 168 -15.44 28.17 -21.12
C ILE A 168 -14.61 29.41 -21.48
N LEU A 169 -13.47 29.60 -20.82
CA LEU A 169 -12.47 30.63 -21.09
C LEU A 169 -11.17 29.95 -21.54
N ARG A 170 -10.19 30.69 -22.00
CA ARG A 170 -8.93 30.14 -22.55
C ARG A 170 -8.15 29.24 -21.55
N SER A 171 -8.19 29.53 -20.24
CA SER A 171 -7.40 28.87 -19.20
C SER A 171 -8.22 28.39 -18.02
N GLU A 172 -9.53 28.56 -18.04
CA GLU A 172 -10.41 28.16 -16.94
C GLU A 172 -11.84 27.90 -17.43
N ILE A 173 -12.58 27.13 -16.65
CA ILE A 173 -14.03 26.95 -16.82
C ILE A 173 -14.73 27.52 -15.60
N ARG A 174 -15.76 28.33 -15.77
CA ARG A 174 -16.56 28.91 -14.68
C ARG A 174 -17.96 28.35 -14.65
N CYS A 175 -18.42 28.00 -13.47
CA CYS A 175 -19.82 27.74 -13.20
C CYS A 175 -20.53 29.09 -12.97
N LYS A 176 -21.54 29.41 -13.80
CA LYS A 176 -22.28 30.69 -13.70
C LYS A 176 -23.23 30.74 -12.49
N ALA A 177 -23.65 29.58 -11.98
CA ALA A 177 -24.62 29.50 -10.89
C ALA A 177 -24.05 29.95 -9.55
N ASN A 178 -22.79 29.63 -9.28
CA ASN A 178 -22.13 29.85 -7.99
C ASN A 178 -20.73 30.47 -8.10
N ASN A 179 -20.30 30.89 -9.28
CA ASN A 179 -18.99 31.46 -9.57
C ASN A 179 -17.78 30.54 -9.25
N CYS A 180 -18.00 29.23 -9.11
CA CYS A 180 -16.91 28.26 -8.98
C CYS A 180 -16.04 28.24 -10.24
N VAL A 181 -14.74 28.04 -10.06
CA VAL A 181 -13.76 28.08 -11.16
C VAL A 181 -12.95 26.80 -11.17
N TYR A 182 -12.78 26.20 -12.36
CA TYR A 182 -11.82 25.12 -12.58
C TYR A 182 -10.66 25.60 -13.45
N LYS A 183 -9.41 25.31 -13.01
CA LYS A 183 -8.16 25.64 -13.69
C LYS A 183 -7.24 24.43 -13.79
N PRO A 184 -6.78 24.03 -14.98
CA PRO A 184 -5.70 23.06 -15.13
C PRO A 184 -4.36 23.71 -14.82
N LEU A 185 -3.52 23.02 -14.03
CA LEU A 185 -2.19 23.46 -13.63
C LEU A 185 -1.14 22.45 -14.10
N ALA A 186 -0.01 22.94 -14.62
CA ALA A 186 1.16 22.12 -14.85
C ALA A 186 2.09 22.20 -13.63
N CYS A 187 2.75 21.11 -13.29
CA CYS A 187 3.79 21.06 -12.27
C CYS A 187 5.01 21.81 -12.81
N SER A 188 5.12 23.07 -12.48
CA SER A 188 6.35 23.84 -12.64
C SER A 188 6.80 24.27 -11.26
N ASP A 189 8.09 24.18 -11.02
CA ASP A 189 8.71 24.43 -9.73
C ASP A 189 8.16 25.72 -9.06
N ASN A 190 7.76 25.59 -7.80
CA ASN A 190 7.38 26.66 -6.87
C ASN A 190 6.21 27.60 -7.26
N ARG A 191 5.30 27.20 -8.17
CA ARG A 191 4.14 28.02 -8.57
C ARG A 191 2.79 27.50 -8.08
N LEU A 192 2.78 26.46 -7.28
CA LEU A 192 1.54 25.86 -6.73
C LEU A 192 1.17 26.43 -5.38
N ASP A 193 2.13 27.04 -4.68
CA ASP A 193 1.89 27.66 -3.37
C ASP A 193 1.00 28.91 -3.45
N GLY A 194 0.36 29.25 -2.32
CA GLY A 194 -0.51 30.41 -2.19
C GLY A 194 -1.90 30.25 -2.84
N ARG A 195 -2.30 29.05 -3.21
CA ARG A 195 -3.65 28.74 -3.69
C ARG A 195 -4.53 28.25 -2.54
N LEU A 196 -5.84 28.37 -2.72
CA LEU A 196 -6.83 27.75 -1.84
C LEU A 196 -7.65 26.76 -2.68
N ALA A 197 -7.18 25.51 -2.75
CA ALA A 197 -7.84 24.48 -3.53
C ALA A 197 -9.03 23.89 -2.75
N THR A 198 -10.25 24.26 -3.07
CA THR A 198 -11.43 23.59 -2.49
C THR A 198 -11.47 22.12 -2.92
N VAL A 199 -11.12 21.85 -4.18
CA VAL A 199 -10.98 20.51 -4.75
C VAL A 199 -9.74 20.47 -5.63
N TRP A 200 -8.95 19.41 -5.52
CA TRP A 200 -7.85 19.19 -6.44
C TRP A 200 -7.80 17.75 -6.96
N VAL A 201 -7.25 17.60 -8.14
CA VAL A 201 -7.02 16.31 -8.79
C VAL A 201 -5.58 16.25 -9.28
N GLY A 202 -4.79 15.30 -8.77
CA GLY A 202 -3.50 14.91 -9.33
C GLY A 202 -3.72 13.87 -10.43
N ASP A 203 -3.49 14.23 -11.69
CA ASP A 203 -3.61 13.31 -12.83
C ASP A 203 -2.22 12.89 -13.32
N GLU A 204 -2.09 11.62 -13.73
CA GLU A 204 -0.83 10.97 -14.13
C GLU A 204 0.29 11.12 -13.06
N VAL A 205 -0.08 10.94 -11.80
CA VAL A 205 0.83 11.13 -10.65
C VAL A 205 2.06 10.23 -10.71
N GLY A 206 1.97 9.04 -11.33
CA GLY A 206 3.13 8.18 -11.56
C GLY A 206 4.20 8.76 -12.49
N ALA A 207 3.91 9.85 -13.21
CA ALA A 207 4.89 10.57 -14.04
C ALA A 207 5.49 11.80 -13.33
N LEU A 208 5.08 12.11 -12.11
CA LEU A 208 5.67 13.19 -11.31
C LEU A 208 7.06 12.81 -10.83
N LYS A 209 7.96 13.77 -10.78
CA LYS A 209 9.34 13.58 -10.31
C LYS A 209 9.48 13.54 -8.79
N ASN A 210 8.54 14.16 -8.07
CA ASN A 210 8.50 14.22 -6.60
C ASN A 210 7.09 14.51 -6.10
N SER A 211 6.88 14.43 -4.78
CA SER A 211 5.59 14.62 -4.12
C SER A 211 5.16 16.08 -3.99
N TYR A 212 6.04 17.05 -4.24
CA TYR A 212 5.76 18.48 -4.00
C TYR A 212 4.41 18.96 -4.57
N PRO A 213 4.00 18.61 -5.81
CA PRO A 213 2.72 19.07 -6.34
C PRO A 213 1.51 18.60 -5.54
N LEU A 214 1.56 17.37 -5.01
CA LEU A 214 0.48 16.81 -4.18
C LEU A 214 0.48 17.46 -2.79
N GLU A 215 1.66 17.61 -2.19
CA GLU A 215 1.84 18.25 -0.88
C GLU A 215 1.39 19.71 -0.90
N ALA A 216 1.71 20.46 -1.95
CA ALA A 216 1.25 21.84 -2.13
C ALA A 216 -0.28 21.94 -2.19
N MET A 217 -0.94 21.01 -2.93
CA MET A 217 -2.40 20.96 -2.99
C MET A 217 -3.03 20.56 -1.67
N GLN A 218 -2.50 19.57 -0.96
CA GLN A 218 -2.96 19.16 0.36
C GLN A 218 -2.77 20.27 1.39
N SER A 219 -1.60 20.91 1.40
CA SER A 219 -1.30 22.03 2.30
C SER A 219 -2.23 23.22 2.07
N SER A 220 -2.65 23.47 0.82
CA SER A 220 -3.58 24.54 0.48
C SER A 220 -4.97 24.36 1.13
N GLN A 221 -5.30 23.14 1.56
CA GLN A 221 -6.59 22.81 2.19
C GLN A 221 -6.57 22.84 3.73
N ILE A 222 -5.44 23.17 4.37
CA ILE A 222 -5.31 23.09 5.85
C ILE A 222 -6.40 23.90 6.57
N THR A 223 -6.82 25.05 6.04
CA THR A 223 -7.84 25.92 6.63
C THR A 223 -9.27 25.55 6.25
N LEU A 224 -9.47 24.58 5.36
CA LEU A 224 -10.80 24.18 4.93
C LEU A 224 -11.41 23.18 5.92
N GLU A 225 -12.70 23.34 6.16
CA GLU A 225 -13.47 22.39 6.99
C GLU A 225 -13.71 21.06 6.30
N GLU A 226 -13.97 21.05 4.98
CA GLU A 226 -14.07 19.87 4.14
C GLU A 226 -12.94 19.89 3.11
N LYS A 227 -12.02 18.96 3.23
CA LYS A 227 -10.93 18.74 2.30
C LYS A 227 -11.32 17.68 1.29
N PHE A 228 -10.88 17.84 0.05
CA PHE A 228 -11.08 16.80 -0.94
C PHE A 228 -10.02 16.84 -2.04
N GLY A 229 -9.26 15.75 -2.13
CA GLY A 229 -8.27 15.53 -3.15
C GLY A 229 -8.47 14.19 -3.86
N ILE A 230 -8.07 14.10 -5.13
CA ILE A 230 -8.08 12.87 -5.90
C ILE A 230 -6.70 12.67 -6.51
N ILE A 231 -6.16 11.46 -6.40
CA ILE A 231 -4.92 11.02 -7.05
C ILE A 231 -5.27 9.93 -8.06
N ILE A 232 -4.93 10.16 -9.32
CA ILE A 232 -5.22 9.21 -10.40
C ILE A 232 -3.97 8.96 -11.23
N SER A 233 -3.66 7.69 -11.51
CA SER A 233 -2.58 7.30 -12.42
C SER A 233 -2.75 5.89 -12.96
N THR A 234 -1.95 5.58 -13.98
CA THR A 234 -1.50 4.23 -14.31
C THR A 234 -0.17 3.94 -13.62
N ALA A 235 0.28 2.68 -13.62
CA ALA A 235 1.65 2.35 -13.23
C ALA A 235 2.67 2.89 -14.25
N TYR A 236 3.90 3.10 -13.77
CA TYR A 236 5.06 3.57 -14.52
C TYR A 236 6.26 2.66 -14.31
N GLU A 237 7.32 2.87 -15.10
CA GLU A 237 8.53 2.04 -15.13
C GLU A 237 9.51 2.35 -13.98
N SER A 238 9.13 3.18 -13.04
CA SER A 238 9.94 3.50 -11.86
C SER A 238 9.13 3.25 -10.60
N LEU A 239 9.76 2.70 -9.58
CA LEU A 239 9.22 2.62 -8.22
C LEU A 239 9.42 3.90 -7.43
N GLU A 240 10.35 4.75 -7.85
CA GLU A 240 10.61 6.04 -7.24
C GLU A 240 9.67 7.12 -7.81
N ASN A 241 8.39 7.04 -7.51
CA ASN A 241 7.43 8.05 -7.91
C ASN A 241 6.29 8.17 -6.88
N PRO A 242 5.63 9.34 -6.77
CA PRO A 242 4.61 9.59 -5.75
C PRO A 242 3.38 8.66 -5.83
N MET A 243 3.10 8.06 -6.99
CA MET A 243 1.96 7.12 -7.09
C MET A 243 2.25 5.81 -6.37
N VAL A 244 3.47 5.32 -6.43
CA VAL A 244 3.91 4.12 -5.70
C VAL A 244 3.75 4.33 -4.20
N ASP A 245 4.20 5.47 -3.66
CA ASP A 245 4.07 5.79 -2.24
C ASP A 245 2.61 5.82 -1.80
N ASN A 246 1.74 6.47 -2.58
CA ASN A 246 0.31 6.57 -2.29
C ASN A 246 -0.40 5.21 -2.39
N VAL A 247 -0.07 4.38 -3.37
CA VAL A 247 -0.63 3.02 -3.53
C VAL A 247 -0.20 2.12 -2.37
N ASN A 248 1.08 2.17 -1.98
CA ASN A 248 1.59 1.39 -0.86
C ASN A 248 0.97 1.82 0.47
N TYR A 249 0.80 3.11 0.68
CA TYR A 249 0.07 3.63 1.84
C TYR A 249 -1.36 3.10 1.85
N ALA A 250 -2.08 3.21 0.73
CA ALA A 250 -3.45 2.74 0.61
C ALA A 250 -3.58 1.22 0.82
N LYS A 251 -2.63 0.42 0.33
CA LYS A 251 -2.58 -1.03 0.59
C LYS A 251 -2.45 -1.31 2.09
N LYS A 252 -1.59 -0.58 2.81
CA LYS A 252 -1.43 -0.72 4.27
C LYS A 252 -2.71 -0.37 5.04
N VAL A 253 -3.44 0.66 4.59
CA VAL A 253 -4.75 1.02 5.15
C VAL A 253 -5.77 -0.11 4.90
N LEU A 254 -5.88 -0.60 3.66
CA LEU A 254 -6.80 -1.69 3.29
C LEU A 254 -6.44 -3.03 3.93
N ASP A 255 -5.17 -3.25 4.26
CA ASP A 255 -4.69 -4.42 4.99
C ASP A 255 -4.89 -4.30 6.50
N GLY A 256 -5.29 -3.11 6.99
CA GLY A 256 -5.51 -2.82 8.41
C GLY A 256 -4.21 -2.69 9.20
N THR A 257 -3.06 -2.47 8.54
CA THR A 257 -1.77 -2.19 9.20
C THR A 257 -1.64 -0.72 9.60
N ILE A 258 -2.37 0.16 8.94
CA ILE A 258 -2.47 1.58 9.26
C ILE A 258 -3.94 1.94 9.46
N GLU A 259 -4.27 2.61 10.56
CA GLU A 259 -5.60 3.14 10.82
C GLU A 259 -5.75 4.52 10.13
N ASP A 260 -6.46 4.56 9.02
CA ASP A 260 -6.85 5.81 8.34
C ASP A 260 -8.23 5.64 7.70
N ASP A 261 -9.21 6.33 8.23
CA ASP A 261 -10.60 6.31 7.74
C ASP A 261 -10.91 7.48 6.79
N THR A 262 -9.90 8.29 6.44
CA THR A 262 -10.00 9.45 5.56
C THR A 262 -9.54 9.19 4.13
N THR A 263 -8.87 8.05 3.89
CA THR A 263 -8.37 7.64 2.58
C THR A 263 -9.25 6.56 1.95
N PHE A 264 -9.72 6.83 0.74
CA PHE A 264 -10.42 5.89 -0.13
C PHE A 264 -9.50 5.44 -1.27
N ALA A 265 -9.47 4.15 -1.60
CA ALA A 265 -8.60 3.69 -2.68
C ALA A 265 -9.24 2.59 -3.53
N LEU A 266 -9.23 2.77 -4.86
CA LEU A 266 -9.46 1.70 -5.82
C LEU A 266 -8.15 1.38 -6.54
N ILE A 267 -7.63 0.18 -6.28
CA ILE A 267 -6.35 -0.29 -6.81
C ILE A 267 -6.63 -1.45 -7.77
N TYR A 268 -6.70 -1.15 -9.08
CA TYR A 268 -6.90 -2.13 -10.13
C TYR A 268 -5.56 -2.65 -10.63
N GLU A 269 -5.13 -3.77 -10.06
CA GLU A 269 -3.90 -4.49 -10.42
C GLU A 269 -4.14 -6.00 -10.31
N PRO A 270 -3.33 -6.86 -10.95
CA PRO A 270 -3.38 -8.30 -10.71
C PRO A 270 -3.02 -8.64 -9.26
N ASP A 271 -3.68 -9.65 -8.68
CA ASP A 271 -3.34 -10.16 -7.35
C ASP A 271 -1.96 -10.86 -7.35
N ASP A 272 -1.63 -11.52 -8.45
CA ASP A 272 -0.32 -12.12 -8.72
C ASP A 272 0.24 -11.54 -10.02
N TYR A 273 1.36 -10.84 -9.93
CA TYR A 273 2.02 -10.23 -11.09
C TYR A 273 2.62 -11.27 -12.04
N ALA A 274 2.95 -12.49 -11.56
CA ALA A 274 3.42 -13.59 -12.42
C ALA A 274 2.33 -14.08 -13.37
N GLU A 275 1.05 -13.96 -12.97
CA GLU A 275 -0.12 -14.35 -13.79
C GLU A 275 -0.51 -13.33 -14.87
N TRP A 276 0.30 -12.30 -15.16
CA TRP A 276 -0.06 -11.21 -16.07
C TRP A 276 -0.54 -11.65 -17.47
N MET A 277 -0.20 -12.87 -17.88
CA MET A 277 -0.63 -13.44 -19.15
C MET A 277 -2.06 -14.00 -19.13
N THR A 278 -2.69 -14.14 -17.98
CA THR A 278 -4.03 -14.73 -17.84
C THR A 278 -5.15 -13.70 -18.11
N ASP A 279 -6.33 -14.19 -18.46
CA ASP A 279 -7.53 -13.34 -18.60
C ASP A 279 -8.00 -12.81 -17.24
N LYS A 280 -7.84 -13.59 -16.17
CA LYS A 280 -8.12 -13.18 -14.79
C LYS A 280 -7.32 -11.93 -14.42
N ALA A 281 -6.00 -11.96 -14.53
CA ALA A 281 -5.13 -10.83 -14.22
C ALA A 281 -5.44 -9.60 -15.09
N LEU A 282 -5.76 -9.80 -16.40
CA LEU A 282 -6.16 -8.72 -17.28
C LEU A 282 -7.43 -8.02 -16.80
N LEU A 283 -8.44 -8.78 -16.36
CA LEU A 283 -9.72 -8.23 -15.87
C LEU A 283 -9.54 -7.53 -14.53
N GLN A 284 -8.70 -8.05 -13.63
CA GLN A 284 -8.38 -7.41 -12.34
C GLN A 284 -7.77 -6.01 -12.52
N ALA A 285 -6.95 -5.81 -13.56
CA ALA A 285 -6.35 -4.51 -13.88
C ALA A 285 -7.25 -3.58 -14.71
N ASN A 286 -8.29 -4.12 -15.38
CA ASN A 286 -9.08 -3.39 -16.36
C ASN A 286 -10.59 -3.53 -16.12
N PRO A 287 -11.17 -2.81 -15.15
CA PRO A 287 -12.58 -2.94 -14.80
C PRO A 287 -13.54 -2.62 -15.94
N LEU A 288 -13.16 -1.74 -16.90
CA LEU A 288 -14.00 -1.46 -18.07
C LEU A 288 -14.11 -2.67 -19.01
N ALA A 289 -13.07 -3.50 -19.07
CA ALA A 289 -13.05 -4.70 -19.90
C ALA A 289 -14.04 -5.78 -19.41
N ILE A 290 -14.47 -5.71 -18.16
CA ILE A 290 -15.48 -6.63 -17.58
C ILE A 290 -16.85 -6.36 -18.20
N GLU A 291 -17.21 -5.09 -18.37
CA GLU A 291 -18.54 -4.70 -18.87
C GLU A 291 -18.55 -4.43 -20.38
N VAL A 292 -17.37 -4.18 -21.01
CA VAL A 292 -17.26 -3.82 -22.42
C VAL A 292 -16.37 -4.80 -23.17
N GLU A 293 -16.97 -5.79 -23.82
CA GLU A 293 -16.27 -6.88 -24.53
C GLU A 293 -15.24 -6.39 -25.56
N ALA A 294 -15.54 -5.29 -26.26
CA ALA A 294 -14.62 -4.71 -27.23
C ALA A 294 -13.31 -4.21 -26.57
N VAL A 295 -13.38 -3.70 -25.34
CA VAL A 295 -12.19 -3.29 -24.57
C VAL A 295 -11.37 -4.52 -24.21
N PHE A 296 -12.02 -5.58 -23.72
CA PHE A 296 -11.35 -6.85 -23.41
C PHE A 296 -10.60 -7.40 -24.65
N LYS A 297 -11.29 -7.56 -25.79
CA LYS A 297 -10.69 -8.07 -27.02
C LYS A 297 -9.49 -7.24 -27.48
N ASN A 298 -9.57 -5.91 -27.38
CA ASN A 298 -8.49 -5.02 -27.77
C ASN A 298 -7.27 -5.15 -26.86
N ILE A 299 -7.46 -5.26 -25.52
CA ILE A 299 -6.36 -5.41 -24.59
C ILE A 299 -5.75 -6.82 -24.69
N ALA A 300 -6.56 -7.86 -24.83
CA ALA A 300 -6.10 -9.23 -25.06
C ALA A 300 -5.27 -9.35 -26.36
N GLY A 301 -5.65 -8.64 -27.42
CA GLY A 301 -4.85 -8.53 -28.65
C GLY A 301 -3.49 -7.88 -28.42
N LYS A 302 -3.41 -6.82 -27.60
CA LYS A 302 -2.14 -6.19 -27.21
C LYS A 302 -1.28 -7.14 -26.34
N ARG A 303 -1.90 -7.92 -25.43
CA ARG A 303 -1.20 -8.94 -24.63
C ARG A 303 -0.50 -9.97 -25.52
N LYS A 304 -1.20 -10.54 -26.52
CA LYS A 304 -0.59 -11.46 -27.49
C LYS A 304 0.64 -10.85 -28.15
N LYS A 305 0.53 -9.58 -28.58
CA LYS A 305 1.65 -8.88 -29.18
C LYS A 305 2.81 -8.66 -28.21
N ALA A 306 2.52 -8.36 -26.93
CA ALA A 306 3.53 -8.15 -25.88
C ALA A 306 4.28 -9.46 -25.52
N ILE A 307 3.61 -10.61 -25.64
CA ILE A 307 4.25 -11.94 -25.47
C ILE A 307 5.26 -12.22 -26.59
N GLU A 308 4.93 -11.87 -27.83
CA GLU A 308 5.78 -12.13 -28.99
C GLU A 308 6.88 -11.05 -29.21
N MET A 309 6.70 -9.85 -28.65
CA MET A 309 7.60 -8.71 -28.86
C MET A 309 8.09 -8.16 -27.52
N GLU A 310 9.31 -8.54 -27.13
CA GLU A 310 9.94 -8.12 -25.87
C GLU A 310 9.94 -6.59 -25.66
N GLY A 311 10.23 -5.81 -26.70
CA GLY A 311 10.21 -4.35 -26.66
C GLY A 311 8.83 -3.71 -26.36
N SER A 312 7.73 -4.48 -26.39
CA SER A 312 6.38 -4.00 -26.01
C SER A 312 5.94 -4.49 -24.62
N LEU A 313 6.68 -5.38 -23.99
CA LEU A 313 6.33 -6.04 -22.74
C LEU A 313 6.22 -5.04 -21.57
N THR A 314 7.25 -4.23 -21.34
CA THR A 314 7.31 -3.22 -20.29
C THR A 314 6.14 -2.25 -20.37
N ASN A 315 5.86 -1.72 -21.58
CA ASN A 315 4.70 -0.83 -21.79
C ASN A 315 3.36 -1.56 -21.55
N PHE A 316 3.25 -2.84 -21.90
CA PHE A 316 2.03 -3.59 -21.65
C PHE A 316 1.83 -3.84 -20.14
N LYS A 317 2.84 -4.34 -19.45
CA LYS A 317 2.80 -4.59 -18.01
C LYS A 317 2.44 -3.31 -17.23
N THR A 318 3.10 -2.18 -17.51
CA THR A 318 2.84 -0.92 -16.79
C THR A 318 1.50 -0.31 -17.17
N LYS A 319 1.21 -0.12 -18.46
CA LYS A 319 0.08 0.70 -18.90
C LYS A 319 -1.24 -0.05 -19.03
N HIS A 320 -1.20 -1.39 -19.17
CA HIS A 320 -2.40 -2.20 -19.33
C HIS A 320 -2.62 -3.22 -18.19
N MET A 321 -1.57 -3.53 -17.40
CA MET A 321 -1.70 -4.42 -16.25
C MET A 321 -1.51 -3.68 -14.91
N ASN A 322 -1.14 -2.39 -14.92
CA ASN A 322 -0.82 -1.61 -13.72
C ASN A 322 0.26 -2.22 -12.83
N ILE A 323 1.19 -2.94 -13.41
CA ILE A 323 2.34 -3.50 -12.71
C ILE A 323 3.43 -2.43 -12.73
N PHE A 324 3.84 -1.95 -11.57
CA PHE A 324 5.01 -1.11 -11.45
C PHE A 324 6.25 -1.96 -11.70
N LEU A 325 7.14 -1.48 -12.57
CA LEU A 325 8.39 -2.16 -12.91
C LEU A 325 9.55 -1.23 -12.51
N ASP A 326 10.53 -1.79 -11.86
CA ASP A 326 11.86 -1.21 -11.76
C ASP A 326 12.76 -2.11 -12.61
N GLY A 327 13.64 -1.60 -13.41
CA GLY A 327 14.44 -2.32 -14.41
C GLY A 327 14.86 -3.78 -14.09
N ASP A 328 14.75 -4.18 -12.83
CA ASP A 328 14.72 -5.55 -12.33
C ASP A 328 13.34 -5.84 -11.70
N GLU A 329 12.76 -7.00 -11.94
CA GLU A 329 11.47 -7.42 -11.37
C GLU A 329 11.56 -7.47 -9.84
N LEU A 330 10.95 -6.49 -9.14
CA LEU A 330 10.86 -6.54 -7.68
C LEU A 330 9.75 -7.47 -7.25
N GLU A 331 10.10 -8.38 -6.40
CA GLU A 331 9.18 -9.34 -5.81
C GLU A 331 8.94 -8.99 -4.33
N VAL A 332 7.67 -8.96 -3.91
CA VAL A 332 7.34 -8.90 -2.47
C VAL A 332 7.95 -10.10 -1.78
N TYR A 333 8.66 -9.88 -0.69
CA TYR A 333 9.39 -10.96 -0.02
C TYR A 333 8.48 -12.10 0.42
N ILE A 334 7.52 -11.81 1.26
CA ILE A 334 6.47 -12.74 1.70
C ILE A 334 5.15 -11.97 1.76
N PRO A 335 4.12 -12.37 1.02
CA PRO A 335 2.81 -11.75 1.09
C PRO A 335 2.20 -11.82 2.50
N LEU A 336 1.51 -10.76 2.92
CA LEU A 336 0.97 -10.64 4.27
C LEU A 336 -0.10 -11.71 4.58
N ASP A 337 -0.89 -12.10 3.59
CA ASP A 337 -1.89 -13.16 3.70
C ASP A 337 -1.26 -14.56 3.91
N VAL A 338 -0.04 -14.77 3.43
CA VAL A 338 0.74 -16.01 3.67
C VAL A 338 1.19 -16.06 5.12
N ILE A 339 1.89 -15.01 5.61
CA ILE A 339 2.47 -15.04 6.96
C ILE A 339 1.39 -15.01 8.07
N ARG A 340 0.26 -14.32 7.83
CA ARG A 340 -0.86 -14.21 8.79
C ARG A 340 -1.51 -15.55 9.13
N LYS A 341 -1.36 -16.57 8.31
CA LYS A 341 -1.81 -17.93 8.65
C LYS A 341 -1.10 -18.52 9.86
N GLY A 342 0.10 -18.04 10.13
CA GLY A 342 0.90 -18.43 11.30
C GLY A 342 0.80 -17.49 12.49
N LYS A 343 -0.13 -16.53 12.47
CA LYS A 343 -0.33 -15.59 13.56
C LYS A 343 -0.98 -16.27 14.77
N ILE A 344 -0.41 -16.09 15.95
CA ILE A 344 -0.92 -16.62 17.22
C ILE A 344 -1.13 -15.48 18.23
N GLU A 345 -1.96 -15.74 19.24
CA GLU A 345 -2.22 -14.75 20.29
C GLU A 345 -0.95 -14.40 21.09
N PRO A 346 -0.81 -13.16 21.59
CA PRO A 346 0.31 -12.76 22.40
C PRO A 346 0.48 -13.65 23.63
N ASN A 347 1.71 -14.08 23.91
CA ASN A 347 2.09 -14.96 25.03
C ASN A 347 1.39 -16.33 25.03
N SER A 348 0.88 -16.80 23.91
CA SER A 348 0.25 -18.13 23.79
C SER A 348 1.25 -19.27 23.61
N TYR A 349 2.48 -18.97 23.17
CA TYR A 349 3.53 -19.98 23.01
C TYR A 349 4.40 -20.08 24.27
N ASP A 350 4.64 -21.31 24.74
CA ASP A 350 5.51 -21.58 25.88
C ASP A 350 6.98 -21.72 25.42
N TRP A 351 7.77 -20.70 25.72
CA TRP A 351 9.19 -20.64 25.40
C TRP A 351 10.07 -21.43 26.38
N THR A 352 9.53 -21.91 27.50
CA THR A 352 10.29 -22.54 28.59
C THR A 352 11.13 -23.71 28.11
N GLY A 353 12.44 -23.67 28.33
CA GLY A 353 13.39 -24.71 27.99
C GLY A 353 13.76 -24.82 26.52
N LYS A 354 13.28 -23.87 25.67
CA LYS A 354 13.63 -23.89 24.26
C LYS A 354 15.03 -23.34 24.01
N GLU A 355 15.73 -23.91 23.05
CA GLU A 355 16.95 -23.34 22.48
C GLU A 355 16.55 -22.31 21.42
N VAL A 356 17.14 -21.10 21.50
CA VAL A 356 16.78 -19.96 20.64
C VAL A 356 18.00 -19.37 19.97
N TYR A 357 17.79 -18.88 18.77
CA TYR A 357 18.75 -18.11 17.97
C TYR A 357 18.31 -16.67 17.96
N VAL A 358 19.20 -15.77 18.32
CA VAL A 358 18.90 -14.34 18.40
C VAL A 358 19.57 -13.62 17.23
N GLY A 359 18.78 -12.91 16.44
CA GLY A 359 19.29 -12.02 15.40
C GLY A 359 19.15 -10.57 15.82
N VAL A 360 20.16 -9.77 15.53
CA VAL A 360 20.21 -8.36 15.90
C VAL A 360 20.56 -7.52 14.69
N ASP A 361 19.82 -6.41 14.49
CA ASP A 361 20.13 -5.33 13.55
C ASP A 361 20.26 -4.02 14.35
N LEU A 362 21.49 -3.50 14.48
CA LEU A 362 21.82 -2.33 15.31
C LEU A 362 21.89 -1.06 14.47
N SER A 363 21.15 -0.04 14.86
CA SER A 363 21.18 1.30 14.28
C SER A 363 21.50 2.38 15.32
N GLN A 364 22.06 3.54 14.91
CA GLN A 364 22.41 4.62 15.86
C GLN A 364 21.32 5.69 16.02
N SER A 365 20.75 6.21 14.96
CA SER A 365 19.96 7.44 15.08
C SER A 365 18.72 7.56 14.18
N ASN A 366 18.74 7.08 12.96
CA ASN A 366 17.65 7.28 12.00
C ASN A 366 16.83 6.02 11.76
N ASP A 367 17.45 4.86 11.89
CA ASP A 367 16.79 3.57 11.79
C ASP A 367 16.45 3.04 13.19
N ASN A 368 15.61 2.03 13.25
CA ASN A 368 15.35 1.31 14.49
C ASN A 368 16.45 0.28 14.73
N THR A 369 16.69 -0.08 15.97
CA THR A 369 17.36 -1.33 16.30
C THR A 369 16.29 -2.39 16.45
N ALA A 370 16.51 -3.57 15.88
CA ALA A 370 15.61 -4.71 16.01
C ALA A 370 16.30 -5.93 16.60
N ILE A 371 15.56 -6.67 17.39
CA ILE A 371 15.96 -7.97 17.94
C ILE A 371 14.89 -8.99 17.54
N ALA A 372 15.30 -10.12 17.02
CA ALA A 372 14.46 -11.27 16.75
C ALA A 372 14.98 -12.50 17.50
N MET A 373 14.08 -13.25 18.11
CA MET A 373 14.33 -14.53 18.77
C MET A 373 13.58 -15.62 18.01
N VAL A 374 14.27 -16.65 17.58
CA VAL A 374 13.73 -17.72 16.75
C VAL A 374 14.08 -19.08 17.35
N THR A 375 13.11 -20.00 17.37
CA THR A 375 13.33 -21.40 17.74
C THR A 375 12.65 -22.32 16.71
N TYR A 376 13.16 -23.52 16.56
CA TYR A 376 12.47 -24.58 15.85
C TYR A 376 11.82 -25.53 16.86
N ASP A 377 10.50 -25.58 16.89
CA ASP A 377 9.75 -26.51 17.74
C ASP A 377 9.58 -27.85 17.03
N THR A 378 10.30 -28.85 17.47
CA THR A 378 10.29 -30.19 16.87
C THR A 378 8.95 -30.91 17.03
N ALA A 379 8.19 -30.62 18.08
CA ALA A 379 6.89 -31.26 18.32
C ALA A 379 5.80 -30.69 17.38
N MET A 380 5.91 -29.41 17.05
CA MET A 380 5.01 -28.73 16.11
C MET A 380 5.51 -28.76 14.67
N GLU A 381 6.79 -29.08 14.45
CA GLU A 381 7.52 -28.97 13.18
C GLU A 381 7.47 -27.55 12.59
N LYS A 382 7.51 -26.52 13.47
CA LYS A 382 7.37 -25.12 13.10
C LYS A 382 8.48 -24.26 13.68
N TYR A 383 8.78 -23.18 12.97
CA TYR A 383 9.62 -22.07 13.47
C TYR A 383 8.74 -21.07 14.21
N ILE A 384 9.15 -20.71 15.41
CA ILE A 384 8.46 -19.72 16.23
C ILE A 384 9.31 -18.47 16.29
N VAL A 385 8.70 -17.32 15.94
CA VAL A 385 9.39 -16.03 15.83
C VAL A 385 8.79 -15.04 16.81
N LYS A 386 9.65 -14.35 17.55
CA LYS A 386 9.29 -13.20 18.39
C LYS A 386 10.28 -12.07 18.15
N SER A 387 9.80 -10.83 18.03
CA SER A 387 10.65 -9.71 17.67
C SER A 387 10.27 -8.43 18.39
N TRP A 388 11.22 -7.52 18.54
CA TRP A 388 11.09 -6.23 19.23
C TRP A 388 11.87 -5.15 18.47
N VAL A 389 11.43 -3.91 18.65
CA VAL A 389 12.03 -2.72 18.07
C VAL A 389 12.45 -1.76 19.17
N PHE A 390 13.58 -1.09 18.98
CA PHE A 390 14.10 -0.04 19.87
C PHE A 390 14.30 1.23 19.06
N TYR A 391 13.89 2.37 19.60
CA TYR A 391 13.95 3.65 18.91
C TYR A 391 14.31 4.80 19.87
N PRO A 392 14.93 5.90 19.36
CA PRO A 392 15.26 7.06 20.19
C PRO A 392 14.01 7.75 20.73
N SER A 393 13.89 7.90 22.05
CA SER A 393 12.68 8.43 22.70
C SER A 393 12.32 9.86 22.29
N ASN A 394 13.30 10.73 22.05
CA ASN A 394 13.05 12.12 21.63
C ASN A 394 12.57 12.23 20.16
N LYS A 395 12.61 11.15 19.39
CA LYS A 395 12.18 11.12 17.98
C LYS A 395 10.85 10.41 17.78
N GLU A 396 10.14 10.04 18.83
CA GLU A 396 8.88 9.28 18.75
C GLU A 396 7.84 9.97 17.88
N ASP A 397 7.55 11.25 18.13
CA ASP A 397 6.55 12.02 17.38
C ASP A 397 6.96 12.19 15.91
N GLU A 398 8.24 12.53 15.66
CA GLU A 398 8.79 12.66 14.30
C GLU A 398 8.67 11.34 13.52
N LYS A 399 9.06 10.23 14.16
CA LYS A 399 8.98 8.89 13.57
C LYS A 399 7.54 8.46 13.33
N THR A 400 6.65 8.71 14.29
CA THR A 400 5.22 8.43 14.16
C THR A 400 4.62 9.15 12.96
N LEU A 401 4.93 10.42 12.75
CA LEU A 401 4.45 11.21 11.60
C LEU A 401 5.06 10.72 10.28
N ARG A 402 6.37 10.45 10.25
CA ARG A 402 7.09 10.05 9.03
C ARG A 402 6.74 8.65 8.59
N GLU A 403 6.71 7.70 9.52
CA GLU A 403 6.56 6.27 9.23
C GLU A 403 5.09 5.82 9.30
N LYS A 404 4.19 6.70 9.78
CA LYS A 404 2.76 6.42 10.01
C LYS A 404 2.52 5.24 10.97
N VAL A 405 3.43 5.08 11.92
CA VAL A 405 3.43 4.01 12.93
C VAL A 405 3.20 4.64 14.30
N PRO A 406 2.10 4.36 15.02
CA PRO A 406 1.84 4.91 16.36
C PRO A 406 2.72 4.22 17.42
N TYR A 407 4.00 4.62 17.49
CA TYR A 407 5.01 4.02 18.34
C TYR A 407 4.61 3.98 19.82
N GLU A 408 4.02 5.05 20.37
CA GLU A 408 3.54 5.10 21.77
C GLU A 408 2.56 3.96 22.06
N ARG A 409 1.59 3.71 21.16
CA ARG A 409 0.61 2.63 21.31
C ARG A 409 1.28 1.26 21.32
N TYR A 410 2.22 1.02 20.43
CA TYR A 410 2.91 -0.26 20.30
C TYR A 410 3.94 -0.49 21.41
N SER A 411 4.49 0.58 21.97
CA SER A 411 5.32 0.51 23.16
C SER A 411 4.52 0.02 24.39
N ARG A 412 3.29 0.50 24.58
CA ARG A 412 2.38 0.02 25.63
C ARG A 412 2.04 -1.48 25.49
N LEU A 413 2.04 -1.99 24.25
CA LEU A 413 1.84 -3.42 23.97
C LEU A 413 3.12 -4.26 24.11
N GLY A 414 4.27 -3.65 24.39
CA GLY A 414 5.55 -4.33 24.53
C GLY A 414 6.17 -4.80 23.22
N LEU A 415 5.75 -4.23 22.08
CA LEU A 415 6.27 -4.55 20.75
C LEU A 415 7.49 -3.71 20.39
N CYS A 416 7.62 -2.53 20.98
CA CYS A 416 8.78 -1.66 20.83
C CYS A 416 9.09 -0.92 22.13
N TYR A 417 10.31 -0.38 22.22
CA TYR A 417 10.79 0.29 23.42
C TYR A 417 11.48 1.61 23.08
N PRO A 418 11.00 2.75 23.62
CA PRO A 418 11.74 4.00 23.57
C PRO A 418 13.00 3.87 24.45
N CYS A 419 14.18 4.18 23.92
CA CYS A 419 15.42 4.11 24.66
C CYS A 419 16.42 5.20 24.24
N GLY A 420 17.18 5.68 25.20
CA GLY A 420 18.07 6.83 25.00
C GLY A 420 17.32 8.15 24.77
N GLY A 421 17.97 9.12 24.20
CA GLY A 421 17.40 10.42 23.84
C GLY A 421 17.27 10.60 22.33
N ASN A 422 18.23 11.34 21.72
CA ASN A 422 18.30 11.53 20.27
C ASN A 422 18.92 10.35 19.50
N ILE A 423 19.61 9.46 20.21
CA ILE A 423 20.23 8.23 19.73
C ILE A 423 19.80 7.06 20.61
N ILE A 424 19.84 5.85 20.07
CA ILE A 424 19.52 4.62 20.79
C ILE A 424 20.55 4.39 21.89
N ASP A 425 20.07 4.11 23.11
CA ASP A 425 20.93 3.67 24.23
C ASP A 425 21.24 2.17 24.07
N TYR A 426 22.42 1.87 23.58
CA TYR A 426 22.85 0.49 23.40
C TYR A 426 22.92 -0.30 24.72
N LYS A 427 23.17 0.34 25.82
CA LYS A 427 23.15 -0.33 27.12
C LYS A 427 21.78 -0.95 27.41
N PHE A 428 20.70 -0.21 27.09
CA PHE A 428 19.34 -0.72 27.25
C PHE A 428 19.10 -1.96 26.36
N VAL A 429 19.57 -1.92 25.12
CA VAL A 429 19.46 -3.05 24.16
C VAL A 429 20.29 -4.25 24.62
N GLU A 430 21.50 -4.00 25.12
CA GLU A 430 22.40 -5.01 25.64
C GLU A 430 21.79 -5.73 26.85
N ASP A 431 21.29 -4.95 27.81
CA ASP A 431 20.63 -5.47 29.03
C ASP A 431 19.34 -6.25 28.63
N PHE A 432 18.62 -5.80 27.62
CA PHE A 432 17.43 -6.52 27.11
C PHE A 432 17.79 -7.91 26.58
N VAL A 433 18.88 -8.04 25.83
CA VAL A 433 19.34 -9.34 25.29
C VAL A 433 19.83 -10.24 26.45
N LEU A 434 20.60 -9.71 27.40
CA LEU A 434 21.08 -10.45 28.57
C LEU A 434 19.93 -11.00 29.42
N ASN A 435 18.81 -10.30 29.48
CA ASN A 435 17.63 -10.72 30.25
C ASN A 435 16.69 -11.67 29.50
N LEU A 436 16.93 -11.99 28.23
CA LEU A 436 16.03 -12.86 27.46
C LEU A 436 15.91 -14.26 28.05
N GLU A 437 17.05 -14.85 28.49
CA GLU A 437 17.04 -16.20 29.06
C GLU A 437 16.22 -16.28 30.34
N GLU A 438 16.38 -15.31 31.24
CA GLU A 438 15.60 -15.25 32.47
C GLU A 438 14.13 -14.98 32.22
N LYS A 439 13.83 -13.99 31.36
CA LYS A 439 12.46 -13.53 31.05
C LYS A 439 11.61 -14.61 30.39
N PHE A 440 12.17 -15.34 29.42
CA PHE A 440 11.46 -16.36 28.66
C PHE A 440 11.82 -17.79 29.03
N LYS A 441 12.75 -17.96 29.99
CA LYS A 441 13.29 -19.27 30.43
C LYS A 441 13.84 -20.09 29.26
N VAL A 442 14.48 -19.41 28.32
CA VAL A 442 15.12 -19.99 27.12
C VAL A 442 16.62 -20.16 27.33
N LYS A 443 17.26 -20.89 26.40
CA LYS A 443 18.72 -20.97 26.29
C LYS A 443 19.12 -20.36 24.94
N ILE A 444 19.91 -19.30 24.97
CA ILE A 444 20.45 -18.68 23.75
C ILE A 444 21.60 -19.54 23.23
N VAL A 445 21.44 -20.06 22.00
CA VAL A 445 22.48 -20.86 21.30
C VAL A 445 23.52 -19.93 20.71
N SER A 446 23.09 -18.88 20.01
CA SER A 446 23.94 -17.87 19.38
C SER A 446 23.23 -16.56 19.20
N ILE A 447 24.03 -15.48 19.09
CA ILE A 447 23.58 -14.13 18.73
C ILE A 447 24.26 -13.74 17.43
N THR A 448 23.45 -13.55 16.39
CA THR A 448 23.90 -13.19 15.03
C THR A 448 23.67 -11.71 14.79
N TYR A 449 24.70 -11.00 14.32
CA TYR A 449 24.69 -9.54 14.22
C TYR A 449 25.42 -9.05 12.95
N ASP A 450 25.03 -7.83 12.49
CA ASP A 450 25.82 -7.08 11.50
C ASP A 450 26.96 -6.33 12.20
N LYS A 451 28.15 -6.37 11.62
CA LYS A 451 29.35 -5.70 12.13
C LYS A 451 29.18 -4.19 12.33
N TYR A 452 28.32 -3.57 11.54
CA TYR A 452 28.16 -2.12 11.59
C TYR A 452 27.51 -1.69 12.92
N ASN A 453 28.18 -0.84 13.67
CA ASN A 453 27.77 -0.34 15.01
C ASN A 453 27.74 -1.36 16.18
N ALA A 454 28.14 -2.61 15.98
CA ALA A 454 27.96 -3.67 16.97
C ALA A 454 29.14 -3.89 17.92
N ILE A 455 30.33 -3.34 17.66
CA ILE A 455 31.60 -3.74 18.29
C ILE A 455 31.55 -3.71 19.83
N SER A 456 31.00 -2.65 20.43
CA SER A 456 30.96 -2.54 21.89
C SER A 456 29.93 -3.48 22.54
N SER A 457 28.79 -3.68 21.91
CA SER A 457 27.72 -4.55 22.38
C SER A 457 28.11 -6.03 22.26
N VAL A 458 28.78 -6.39 21.16
CA VAL A 458 29.31 -7.75 20.93
C VAL A 458 30.26 -8.15 22.03
N GLN A 459 31.23 -7.28 22.38
CA GLN A 459 32.19 -7.59 23.46
C GLN A 459 31.50 -7.88 24.80
N LYS A 460 30.43 -7.16 25.15
CA LYS A 460 29.69 -7.41 26.41
C LYS A 460 28.96 -8.74 26.40
N TRP A 461 28.38 -9.12 25.26
CA TRP A 461 27.69 -10.41 25.13
C TRP A 461 28.65 -11.58 25.08
N GLU A 462 29.85 -11.41 24.46
CA GLU A 462 30.96 -12.37 24.54
C GLU A 462 31.47 -12.54 25.98
N ASP A 463 31.67 -11.42 26.70
CA ASP A 463 32.09 -11.43 28.10
C ASP A 463 31.05 -12.11 29.03
N ALA A 464 29.76 -12.06 28.66
CA ALA A 464 28.67 -12.77 29.30
C ALA A 464 28.60 -14.28 28.91
N GLY A 465 29.43 -14.73 27.97
CA GLY A 465 29.54 -16.12 27.57
C GLY A 465 28.68 -16.55 26.38
N TYR A 466 28.05 -15.60 25.65
CA TYR A 466 27.27 -15.93 24.48
C TYR A 466 28.13 -16.15 23.26
N MET A 467 27.72 -17.09 22.42
CA MET A 467 28.32 -17.32 21.08
C MET A 467 27.90 -16.21 20.13
N MET A 468 28.85 -15.40 19.68
CA MET A 468 28.61 -14.30 18.76
C MET A 468 28.97 -14.67 17.33
N ILE A 469 28.07 -14.40 16.36
CA ILE A 469 28.26 -14.73 14.95
C ILE A 469 28.11 -13.46 14.10
N GLU A 470 29.19 -13.04 13.45
CA GLU A 470 29.17 -11.91 12.52
C GLU A 470 28.53 -12.33 11.19
N GLN A 471 27.39 -11.73 10.84
CA GLN A 471 26.73 -11.91 9.56
C GLN A 471 27.13 -10.79 8.58
N LYS A 472 27.80 -11.18 7.50
CA LYS A 472 28.16 -10.21 6.45
C LYS A 472 26.92 -9.80 5.65
N GLN A 473 26.71 -8.50 5.49
CA GLN A 473 25.57 -7.89 4.78
C GLN A 473 25.79 -7.90 3.24
N HIS A 474 26.10 -9.04 2.69
CA HIS A 474 26.25 -9.25 1.26
C HIS A 474 25.30 -10.38 0.81
N SER A 475 24.69 -10.23 -0.38
CA SER A 475 23.70 -11.16 -0.94
C SER A 475 24.09 -12.64 -0.80
N GLN A 476 25.34 -12.97 -1.07
CA GLN A 476 25.88 -14.34 -0.96
C GLN A 476 25.72 -14.94 0.45
N TYR A 477 25.89 -14.13 1.49
CA TYR A 477 25.83 -14.61 2.88
C TYR A 477 24.41 -14.56 3.45
N LEU A 478 23.59 -13.60 2.99
CA LEU A 478 22.18 -13.47 3.40
C LEU A 478 21.26 -14.46 2.68
N HIS A 479 21.70 -15.01 1.55
CA HIS A 479 20.89 -15.89 0.71
C HIS A 479 20.25 -17.04 1.48
N LEU A 480 21.03 -17.73 2.32
CA LEU A 480 20.56 -18.91 3.04
C LEU A 480 19.39 -18.58 3.97
N GLY A 481 19.55 -17.60 4.85
CA GLY A 481 18.49 -17.19 5.77
C GLY A 481 17.29 -16.56 5.07
N THR A 482 17.52 -15.72 4.05
CA THR A 482 16.46 -15.12 3.23
C THR A 482 15.62 -16.18 2.52
N LYS A 483 16.26 -17.12 1.86
CA LYS A 483 15.60 -18.21 1.17
C LYS A 483 14.81 -19.10 2.12
N LYS A 484 15.43 -19.52 3.23
CA LYS A 484 14.83 -20.44 4.18
C LYS A 484 13.60 -19.85 4.87
N PHE A 485 13.69 -18.62 5.40
CA PHE A 485 12.54 -17.99 6.03
C PHE A 485 11.35 -17.85 5.07
N ARG A 486 11.63 -17.51 3.79
CA ARG A 486 10.61 -17.46 2.75
C ARG A 486 9.96 -18.82 2.50
N GLU A 487 10.75 -19.88 2.30
CA GLU A 487 10.26 -21.23 2.05
C GLU A 487 9.35 -21.73 3.17
N VAL A 488 9.82 -21.66 4.43
CA VAL A 488 9.01 -22.11 5.57
C VAL A 488 7.78 -21.27 5.82
N ALA A 489 7.77 -20.01 5.43
CA ALA A 489 6.58 -19.18 5.48
C ALA A 489 5.52 -19.63 4.45
N PHE A 490 5.92 -19.92 3.20
CA PHE A 490 5.02 -20.47 2.19
C PHE A 490 4.53 -21.90 2.50
N GLU A 491 5.33 -22.66 3.24
CA GLU A 491 4.94 -23.99 3.77
C GLU A 491 4.04 -23.91 5.02
N GLU A 492 3.65 -22.70 5.44
CA GLU A 492 2.84 -22.44 6.66
C GLU A 492 3.50 -22.97 7.94
N ARG A 493 4.83 -23.02 7.97
CA ARG A 493 5.65 -23.54 9.08
C ARG A 493 6.25 -22.45 9.97
N VAL A 494 5.82 -21.22 9.82
CA VAL A 494 6.19 -20.09 10.70
C VAL A 494 5.01 -19.74 11.59
N LEU A 495 5.24 -19.65 12.91
CA LEU A 495 4.32 -19.03 13.86
C LEU A 495 4.96 -17.77 14.44
N TYR A 496 4.15 -16.74 14.64
CA TYR A 496 4.57 -15.51 15.30
C TYR A 496 3.46 -14.95 16.18
N GLU A 497 3.82 -14.46 17.35
CA GLU A 497 2.86 -13.77 18.21
C GLU A 497 2.43 -12.45 17.57
N ASP A 498 1.15 -12.07 17.74
CA ASP A 498 0.60 -10.86 17.10
C ASP A 498 1.50 -9.65 17.30
N ASN A 499 2.17 -9.25 16.22
CA ASN A 499 3.10 -8.13 16.19
C ASN A 499 2.91 -7.35 14.89
N ILE A 500 2.18 -6.26 14.99
CA ILE A 500 1.89 -5.39 13.84
C ILE A 500 3.17 -4.74 13.27
N LEU A 501 4.20 -4.49 14.08
CA LEU A 501 5.48 -3.96 13.59
C LEU A 501 6.22 -4.97 12.71
N PHE A 502 6.14 -6.26 13.04
CA PHE A 502 6.64 -7.32 12.16
C PHE A 502 5.88 -7.34 10.83
N GLU A 503 4.55 -7.26 10.86
CA GLU A 503 3.74 -7.24 9.64
C GLU A 503 4.05 -6.02 8.74
N ILE A 504 4.23 -4.83 9.35
CA ILE A 504 4.62 -3.61 8.62
C ILE A 504 6.02 -3.76 7.99
N ASN A 505 6.99 -4.28 8.74
CA ASN A 505 8.35 -4.51 8.24
C ASN A 505 8.36 -5.53 7.09
N LEU A 506 7.56 -6.59 7.21
CA LEU A 506 7.44 -7.61 6.17
C LEU A 506 6.81 -7.04 4.89
N GLN A 507 5.79 -6.22 5.02
CA GLN A 507 5.11 -5.55 3.91
C GLN A 507 6.03 -4.56 3.16
N ASN A 508 7.02 -4.00 3.88
CA ASN A 508 8.02 -3.12 3.28
C ASN A 508 9.13 -3.89 2.54
N ALA A 509 9.37 -5.15 2.93
CA ALA A 509 10.52 -5.92 2.45
C ALA A 509 10.37 -6.35 0.99
N MET A 510 11.33 -5.94 0.15
CA MET A 510 11.38 -6.29 -1.27
C MET A 510 12.52 -7.25 -1.52
N LEU A 511 12.18 -8.40 -2.12
CA LEU A 511 13.13 -9.42 -2.52
C LEU A 511 13.87 -9.02 -3.79
N ASP A 512 15.17 -9.25 -3.82
CA ASP A 512 16.01 -9.02 -5.00
C ASP A 512 16.96 -10.21 -5.21
N LYS A 513 17.57 -10.25 -6.39
CA LYS A 513 18.54 -11.29 -6.78
C LYS A 513 19.81 -10.64 -7.29
N ASP A 514 20.95 -11.12 -6.83
CA ASP A 514 22.22 -10.71 -7.43
C ASP A 514 22.49 -11.45 -8.77
N THR A 515 23.59 -11.12 -9.42
CA THR A 515 24.01 -11.75 -10.68
C THR A 515 24.24 -13.26 -10.59
N ASN A 516 24.42 -13.80 -9.38
CA ASN A 516 24.57 -15.21 -9.09
C ASN A 516 23.25 -15.87 -8.62
N LEU A 517 22.13 -15.15 -8.73
CA LEU A 517 20.79 -15.56 -8.29
C LEU A 517 20.66 -15.73 -6.77
N ASN A 518 21.56 -15.14 -5.97
CA ASN A 518 21.40 -15.13 -4.53
C ASN A 518 20.24 -14.20 -4.13
N LEU A 519 19.31 -14.72 -3.35
CA LEU A 519 18.18 -13.98 -2.81
C LEU A 519 18.63 -13.14 -1.62
N TYR A 520 18.18 -11.88 -1.56
CA TYR A 520 18.39 -10.98 -0.44
C TYR A 520 17.31 -9.91 -0.38
N ILE A 521 17.13 -9.27 0.79
CA ILE A 521 16.24 -8.12 0.89
C ILE A 521 17.02 -6.86 0.50
N ASN A 522 16.51 -6.13 -0.46
CA ASN A 522 17.16 -4.91 -0.92
C ASN A 522 16.66 -3.70 -0.10
N LYS A 523 17.49 -3.22 0.86
CA LYS A 523 17.15 -2.06 1.71
C LYS A 523 16.82 -0.79 0.92
N LYS A 524 17.48 -0.56 -0.23
CA LYS A 524 17.23 0.64 -1.06
C LYS A 524 15.92 0.58 -1.82
N LYS A 525 15.49 -0.62 -2.20
CA LYS A 525 14.25 -0.87 -2.95
C LYS A 525 13.06 -1.14 -2.02
N SER A 526 13.30 -1.38 -0.72
CA SER A 526 12.26 -1.61 0.29
C SER A 526 11.49 -0.32 0.60
N MET A 527 10.19 -0.47 0.83
CA MET A 527 9.22 0.64 0.88
C MET A 527 9.15 1.34 2.24
N GLY A 528 10.06 1.04 3.16
CA GLY A 528 10.10 1.57 4.52
C GLY A 528 11.03 0.74 5.38
N LYS A 529 10.84 0.78 6.70
CA LYS A 529 11.67 0.04 7.65
C LYS A 529 11.50 -1.46 7.52
N ILE A 530 12.63 -2.19 7.55
CA ILE A 530 12.71 -3.65 7.46
C ILE A 530 13.58 -4.26 8.56
N ASP A 531 13.93 -3.48 9.56
CA ASP A 531 14.92 -3.82 10.60
C ASP A 531 14.57 -5.16 11.30
N ILE A 532 13.28 -5.42 11.55
CA ILE A 532 12.81 -6.71 12.12
C ILE A 532 13.11 -7.87 11.15
N ILE A 533 12.94 -7.68 9.85
CA ILE A 533 13.16 -8.73 8.87
C ILE A 533 14.64 -9.06 8.75
N ASP A 534 15.51 -8.03 8.79
CA ASP A 534 16.97 -8.23 8.82
C ASP A 534 17.40 -9.00 10.07
N ALA A 535 16.85 -8.66 11.24
CA ALA A 535 17.12 -9.41 12.48
C ALA A 535 16.64 -10.88 12.37
N ILE A 536 15.46 -11.13 11.79
CA ILE A 536 14.96 -12.50 11.57
C ILE A 536 15.87 -13.27 10.61
N ILE A 537 16.27 -12.67 9.49
CA ILE A 537 17.16 -13.30 8.51
C ILE A 537 18.51 -13.63 9.15
N ASN A 538 19.06 -12.74 9.98
CA ASN A 538 20.30 -13.02 10.72
C ASN A 538 20.17 -14.28 11.59
N ALA A 539 19.08 -14.45 12.34
CA ALA A 539 18.82 -15.66 13.13
C ALA A 539 18.66 -16.91 12.24
N PHE A 540 17.93 -16.78 11.11
CA PHE A 540 17.72 -17.90 10.19
C PHE A 540 19.00 -18.35 9.48
N CYS A 541 19.95 -17.46 9.20
CA CYS A 541 21.26 -17.82 8.67
C CYS A 541 21.98 -18.81 9.58
N THR A 542 21.91 -18.65 10.88
CA THR A 542 22.60 -19.52 11.86
C THR A 542 21.86 -20.83 12.08
N ILE A 543 20.55 -20.83 12.23
CA ILE A 543 19.73 -22.04 12.38
C ILE A 543 20.00 -23.03 11.23
N GLU A 544 20.15 -22.54 10.00
CA GLU A 544 20.38 -23.40 8.84
C GLU A 544 21.81 -23.96 8.80
N ILE A 545 22.81 -23.18 9.22
CA ILE A 545 24.19 -23.68 9.31
C ILE A 545 24.25 -24.85 10.30
N ASP A 546 23.70 -24.67 11.50
CA ASP A 546 23.68 -25.73 12.52
C ASP A 546 22.93 -26.99 12.05
N SER A 547 21.83 -26.82 11.29
CA SER A 547 21.06 -27.94 10.75
C SER A 547 21.83 -28.73 9.68
N VAL A 548 22.65 -28.04 8.89
CA VAL A 548 23.51 -28.69 7.84
C VAL A 548 24.68 -29.40 8.49
N GLU A 549 25.33 -28.78 9.48
CA GLU A 549 26.43 -29.43 10.20
C GLU A 549 25.99 -30.69 10.97
N ALA A 550 24.80 -30.65 11.57
CA ALA A 550 24.24 -31.82 12.24
C ALA A 550 23.94 -32.98 11.30
N ARG A 551 23.59 -32.72 10.04
CA ARG A 551 23.38 -33.77 9.01
C ARG A 551 24.67 -34.32 8.44
N SER A 552 25.72 -33.50 8.28
CA SER A 552 26.95 -33.90 7.57
C SER A 552 27.87 -34.83 8.37
N VAL A 553 27.72 -34.87 9.70
CA VAL A 553 28.64 -35.63 10.57
C VAL A 553 28.24 -37.09 10.72
N TYR A 554 26.99 -37.47 10.50
CA TYR A 554 26.48 -38.82 10.79
C TYR A 554 25.92 -39.63 9.61
N GLU A 555 25.68 -39.08 8.46
CA GLU A 555 25.05 -39.80 7.33
C GLU A 555 26.03 -40.27 6.25
N ASP A 556 27.27 -39.78 6.17
CA ASP A 556 28.22 -40.13 5.08
C ASP A 556 29.41 -41.02 5.47
N ARG A 557 29.47 -41.54 6.67
CA ARG A 557 30.52 -42.51 7.06
C ARG A 557 29.90 -43.80 7.56
N GLY A 558 29.47 -44.62 6.63
CA GLY A 558 29.37 -46.06 6.89
C GLY A 558 30.71 -46.58 7.42
N PHE A 559 30.70 -47.27 8.57
CA PHE A 559 31.87 -47.89 9.15
C PHE A 559 32.47 -48.89 8.15
N ILE A 560 33.64 -48.58 7.60
CA ILE A 560 34.47 -49.56 6.95
C ILE A 560 35.40 -50.11 8.06
N PHE A 561 35.13 -51.32 8.53
CA PHE A 561 36.07 -52.07 9.31
C PHE A 561 37.11 -52.67 8.35
N PHE A 562 38.38 -52.39 8.58
CA PHE A 562 39.49 -53.19 8.03
C PHE A 562 39.85 -54.31 8.99
#